data_b7f101b493dd55956d28c65150d770c7
#
_entry.id   b7f101b493dd55956d28c65150d770c7
#
_cell.length_a   1.000
_cell.length_b   1.000
_cell.length_c   1.000
_cell.angle_alpha   90.00
_cell.angle_beta   90.00
_cell.angle_gamma   90.00
#
_symmetry.space_group_name_H-M   'P 1'
#
loop_
_entity.id
_entity.type
_entity.pdbx_description
1 polymer ?
#
loop_
_entity_poly.entity_id
_entity_poly.type
_entity_poly.pdbx_seq_one_letter_code
_entity_poly.pdbx_strand_id
1 'polypeptide(L)'
;MDVPAVLLTATLWSYWFGVGVMIVRVRRHTRRVVGVVPEQKLERLMWLVFVPLVAAWCVLPWLAQHRSDGPFALPAFALEPGYGALRWVAALVGLASLAATIRCWAHMGKDWRMAVTAEPDQALITDGLFARIRHPIYAFSILLMACTVVVVPTALMLAVAIVHFILFVTKARNEERHMLAVHGDGYARYLARTGRFLPRFR
;
A
#
# COMPACT_ATOMS: atom_id res chain seq x y z
N MET A 1 -22.97 7.98 -14.35
CA MET A 1 -21.65 7.35 -14.18
C MET A 1 -21.01 7.97 -12.95
N ASP A 2 -20.59 7.15 -11.98
CA ASP A 2 -19.97 7.60 -10.73
C ASP A 2 -18.46 7.89 -10.96
N VAL A 3 -18.16 9.11 -11.42
CA VAL A 3 -16.81 9.47 -11.86
C VAL A 3 -15.76 9.35 -10.75
N PRO A 4 -15.99 9.78 -9.48
CA PRO A 4 -15.04 9.54 -8.40
C PRO A 4 -14.70 8.05 -8.18
N ALA A 5 -15.71 7.18 -8.25
CA ALA A 5 -15.50 5.74 -8.08
C ALA A 5 -14.73 5.14 -9.28
N VAL A 6 -15.03 5.58 -10.51
CA VAL A 6 -14.28 5.14 -11.71
C VAL A 6 -12.82 5.57 -11.62
N LEU A 7 -12.57 6.85 -11.29
CA LEU A 7 -11.20 7.37 -11.15
C LEU A 7 -10.42 6.60 -10.10
N LEU A 8 -11.01 6.35 -8.93
CA LEU A 8 -10.36 5.61 -7.85
C LEU A 8 -10.10 4.15 -8.25
N THR A 9 -11.08 3.48 -8.87
CA THR A 9 -10.93 2.09 -9.33
C THR A 9 -9.80 1.97 -10.35
N ALA A 10 -9.73 2.89 -11.31
CA ALA A 10 -8.64 2.95 -12.28
C ALA A 10 -7.28 3.21 -11.61
N THR A 11 -7.23 4.11 -10.61
CA THR A 11 -6.03 4.38 -9.81
C THR A 11 -5.57 3.13 -9.07
N LEU A 12 -6.48 2.40 -8.45
CA LEU A 12 -6.21 1.17 -7.72
C LEU A 12 -5.68 0.05 -8.64
N TRP A 13 -6.31 -0.15 -9.78
CA TRP A 13 -5.85 -1.14 -10.75
C TRP A 13 -4.48 -0.76 -11.33
N SER A 14 -4.24 0.52 -11.58
CA SER A 14 -2.93 1.04 -11.99
C SER A 14 -1.85 0.81 -10.92
N TYR A 15 -2.20 0.95 -9.63
CA TYR A 15 -1.31 0.64 -8.51
C TYR A 15 -0.87 -0.83 -8.55
N TRP A 16 -1.81 -1.76 -8.64
CA TRP A 16 -1.50 -3.20 -8.66
C TRP A 16 -0.82 -3.65 -9.95
N PHE A 17 -1.18 -3.05 -11.08
CA PHE A 17 -0.43 -3.23 -12.33
C PHE A 17 1.03 -2.78 -12.17
N GLY A 18 1.25 -1.61 -11.55
CA GLY A 18 2.58 -1.09 -11.24
C GLY A 18 3.39 -2.02 -10.34
N VAL A 19 2.77 -2.62 -9.31
CA VAL A 19 3.40 -3.66 -8.48
C VAL A 19 3.85 -4.83 -9.34
N GLY A 20 3.00 -5.31 -10.25
CA GLY A 20 3.36 -6.37 -11.22
C GLY A 20 4.55 -5.99 -12.10
N VAL A 21 4.57 -4.75 -12.61
CA VAL A 21 5.71 -4.22 -13.40
C VAL A 21 6.99 -4.21 -12.56
N MET A 22 6.93 -3.78 -11.31
CA MET A 22 8.10 -3.77 -10.41
C MET A 22 8.62 -5.19 -10.14
N ILE A 23 7.75 -6.17 -9.91
CA ILE A 23 8.12 -7.58 -9.77
C ILE A 23 8.89 -8.06 -11.01
N VAL A 24 8.36 -7.81 -12.22
CA VAL A 24 9.00 -8.21 -13.48
C VAL A 24 10.34 -7.50 -13.68
N ARG A 25 10.40 -6.20 -13.37
CA ARG A 25 11.62 -5.38 -13.50
C ARG A 25 12.74 -5.91 -12.59
N VAL A 26 12.44 -6.14 -11.31
CA VAL A 26 13.43 -6.68 -10.36
C VAL A 26 13.89 -8.08 -10.78
N ARG A 27 12.95 -8.96 -11.18
CA ARG A 27 13.27 -10.30 -11.67
C ARG A 27 14.22 -10.27 -12.88
N ARG A 28 13.99 -9.35 -13.83
CA ARG A 28 14.87 -9.19 -15.00
C ARG A 28 16.28 -8.73 -14.63
N HIS A 29 16.40 -7.85 -13.64
CA HIS A 29 17.71 -7.33 -13.18
C HIS A 29 18.48 -8.33 -12.32
N THR A 30 17.82 -9.00 -11.38
CA THR A 30 18.48 -9.89 -10.42
C THR A 30 18.61 -11.32 -10.93
N ARG A 31 17.93 -11.68 -12.02
CA ARG A 31 17.75 -13.05 -12.53
C ARG A 31 17.20 -14.05 -11.49
N ARG A 32 16.69 -13.56 -10.36
CA ARG A 32 16.14 -14.34 -9.24
C ARG A 32 14.74 -13.81 -8.90
N VAL A 33 13.89 -14.66 -8.35
CA VAL A 33 12.57 -14.28 -7.81
C VAL A 33 12.74 -13.84 -6.34
N VAL A 34 13.78 -13.03 -6.09
CA VAL A 34 14.13 -12.56 -4.75
C VAL A 34 13.13 -11.51 -4.28
N GLY A 35 12.69 -11.63 -3.06
CA GLY A 35 11.80 -10.65 -2.44
C GLY A 35 10.35 -10.64 -2.96
N VAL A 36 9.95 -11.65 -3.73
CA VAL A 36 8.55 -11.86 -4.14
C VAL A 36 7.92 -12.99 -3.34
N VAL A 37 8.64 -14.10 -3.14
CA VAL A 37 8.16 -15.22 -2.33
C VAL A 37 8.66 -15.03 -0.90
N PRO A 38 7.77 -15.01 0.10
CA PRO A 38 8.18 -14.87 1.49
C PRO A 38 9.00 -16.07 1.98
N GLU A 39 10.17 -15.80 2.54
CA GLU A 39 11.03 -16.82 3.17
C GLU A 39 10.61 -17.10 4.62
N GLN A 40 10.15 -16.06 5.33
CA GLN A 40 9.74 -16.14 6.72
C GLN A 40 8.34 -16.76 6.86
N LYS A 41 8.16 -17.65 7.85
CA LYS A 41 6.86 -18.30 8.15
C LYS A 41 5.74 -17.28 8.40
N LEU A 42 6.04 -16.20 9.14
CA LEU A 42 5.08 -15.13 9.41
C LEU A 42 4.60 -14.46 8.13
N GLU A 43 5.49 -14.13 7.22
CA GLU A 43 5.12 -13.50 5.96
C GLU A 43 4.31 -14.44 5.06
N ARG A 44 4.62 -15.74 5.04
CA ARG A 44 3.81 -16.75 4.31
C ARG A 44 2.38 -16.78 4.83
N LEU A 45 2.19 -16.74 6.16
CA LEU A 45 0.86 -16.67 6.74
C LEU A 45 0.14 -15.36 6.38
N MET A 46 0.87 -14.25 6.42
CA MET A 46 0.32 -12.95 6.00
C MET A 46 -0.14 -12.95 4.54
N TRP A 47 0.56 -13.66 3.65
CA TRP A 47 0.18 -13.76 2.24
C TRP A 47 -1.15 -14.48 2.02
N LEU A 48 -1.51 -15.46 2.86
CA LEU A 48 -2.82 -16.13 2.80
C LEU A 48 -3.98 -15.15 3.02
N VAL A 49 -3.75 -14.09 3.80
CA VAL A 49 -4.73 -13.03 4.04
C VAL A 49 -4.57 -11.91 3.01
N PHE A 50 -3.33 -11.58 2.63
CA PHE A 50 -3.02 -10.45 1.76
C PHE A 50 -3.56 -10.65 0.34
N VAL A 51 -3.43 -11.84 -0.24
CA VAL A 51 -3.89 -12.10 -1.62
C VAL A 51 -5.42 -11.93 -1.75
N PRO A 52 -6.26 -12.59 -0.92
CA PRO A 52 -7.71 -12.37 -0.97
C PRO A 52 -8.11 -10.94 -0.60
N LEU A 53 -7.36 -10.28 0.29
CA LEU A 53 -7.59 -8.87 0.62
C LEU A 53 -7.36 -7.95 -0.59
N VAL A 54 -6.28 -8.16 -1.35
CA VAL A 54 -6.01 -7.40 -2.58
C VAL A 54 -7.10 -7.65 -3.62
N ALA A 55 -7.52 -8.89 -3.78
CA ALA A 55 -8.63 -9.24 -4.68
C ALA A 55 -9.94 -8.51 -4.25
N ALA A 56 -10.27 -8.54 -2.96
CA ALA A 56 -11.42 -7.82 -2.43
C ALA A 56 -11.29 -6.30 -2.65
N TRP A 57 -10.11 -5.73 -2.39
CA TRP A 57 -9.86 -4.30 -2.61
C TRP A 57 -10.06 -3.90 -4.07
N CYS A 58 -9.63 -4.72 -5.03
CA CYS A 58 -9.81 -4.45 -6.46
C CYS A 58 -11.25 -4.65 -6.93
N VAL A 59 -11.98 -5.63 -6.36
CA VAL A 59 -13.30 -6.04 -6.83
C VAL A 59 -14.43 -5.24 -6.19
N LEU A 60 -14.35 -4.93 -4.89
CA LEU A 60 -15.43 -4.23 -4.18
C LEU A 60 -15.77 -2.86 -4.76
N PRO A 61 -14.80 -1.97 -5.11
CA PRO A 61 -15.13 -0.70 -5.74
C PRO A 61 -15.80 -0.85 -7.11
N TRP A 62 -15.44 -1.88 -7.85
CA TRP A 62 -16.08 -2.20 -9.12
C TRP A 62 -17.51 -2.72 -8.90
N LEU A 63 -17.71 -3.64 -7.94
CA LEU A 63 -19.05 -4.15 -7.60
C LEU A 63 -19.97 -3.02 -7.14
N ALA A 64 -19.49 -2.10 -6.32
CA ALA A 64 -20.27 -0.99 -5.80
C ALA A 64 -20.81 -0.05 -6.91
N GLN A 65 -20.16 -0.02 -8.07
CA GLN A 65 -20.62 0.75 -9.23
C GLN A 65 -21.67 0.01 -10.08
N HIS A 66 -21.75 -1.33 -9.94
CA HIS A 66 -22.62 -2.18 -10.77
C HIS A 66 -23.76 -2.83 -10.00
N ARG A 67 -23.87 -2.56 -8.69
CA ARG A 67 -24.94 -3.05 -7.82
C ARG A 67 -25.74 -1.87 -7.27
N SER A 68 -27.04 -1.95 -7.39
CA SER A 68 -27.99 -0.96 -6.86
C SER A 68 -28.45 -1.28 -5.44
N ASP A 69 -28.26 -2.50 -5.00
CA ASP A 69 -28.76 -3.04 -3.72
C ASP A 69 -27.80 -4.03 -3.07
N GLY A 70 -28.09 -4.40 -1.83
CA GLY A 70 -27.34 -5.38 -1.07
C GLY A 70 -26.04 -4.82 -0.48
N PRO A 71 -25.18 -5.70 0.11
CA PRO A 71 -24.00 -5.32 0.90
C PRO A 71 -22.87 -4.71 0.06
N PHE A 72 -22.94 -4.80 -1.25
CA PHE A 72 -21.96 -4.25 -2.19
C PHE A 72 -22.35 -2.89 -2.74
N ALA A 73 -23.65 -2.51 -2.63
CA ALA A 73 -24.13 -1.22 -3.15
C ALA A 73 -23.62 -0.05 -2.33
N LEU A 74 -23.48 1.11 -2.98
CA LEU A 74 -23.19 2.37 -2.28
C LEU A 74 -24.38 2.75 -1.40
N PRO A 75 -24.14 3.13 -0.13
CA PRO A 75 -25.21 3.66 0.70
C PRO A 75 -25.71 5.01 0.15
N ALA A 76 -27.00 5.30 0.37
CA ALA A 76 -27.66 6.47 -0.21
C ALA A 76 -26.95 7.79 0.08
N PHE A 77 -26.43 7.97 1.30
CA PHE A 77 -25.72 9.18 1.69
C PHE A 77 -24.46 9.45 0.83
N ALA A 78 -23.84 8.38 0.29
CA ALA A 78 -22.65 8.52 -0.55
C ALA A 78 -22.95 9.19 -1.90
N LEU A 79 -24.21 9.22 -2.30
CA LEU A 79 -24.67 9.83 -3.55
C LEU A 79 -25.16 11.27 -3.34
N GLU A 80 -25.24 11.76 -2.11
CA GLU A 80 -25.63 13.13 -1.80
C GLU A 80 -24.55 14.14 -2.27
N PRO A 81 -24.93 15.33 -2.75
CA PRO A 81 -24.00 16.31 -3.28
C PRO A 81 -22.87 16.70 -2.32
N GLY A 82 -23.18 16.85 -1.02
CA GLY A 82 -22.19 17.20 0.00
C GLY A 82 -21.12 16.13 0.19
N TYR A 83 -21.54 14.86 0.24
CA TYR A 83 -20.60 13.74 0.32
C TYR A 83 -19.88 13.50 -1.02
N GLY A 84 -20.52 13.82 -2.14
CA GLY A 84 -19.93 13.74 -3.47
C GLY A 84 -18.65 14.58 -3.59
N ALA A 85 -18.62 15.79 -3.01
CA ALA A 85 -17.42 16.63 -2.98
C ALA A 85 -16.27 15.94 -2.21
N LEU A 86 -16.55 15.31 -1.07
CA LEU A 86 -15.57 14.56 -0.30
C LEU A 86 -15.01 13.36 -1.09
N ARG A 87 -15.88 12.66 -1.83
CA ARG A 87 -15.47 11.55 -2.71
C ARG A 87 -14.54 12.01 -3.83
N TRP A 88 -14.77 13.19 -4.41
CA TRP A 88 -13.87 13.78 -5.39
C TRP A 88 -12.50 14.07 -4.79
N VAL A 89 -12.45 14.72 -3.62
CA VAL A 89 -11.19 15.00 -2.91
C VAL A 89 -10.46 13.70 -2.63
N ALA A 90 -11.15 12.67 -2.11
CA ALA A 90 -10.55 11.38 -1.83
C ALA A 90 -10.00 10.68 -3.09
N ALA A 91 -10.72 10.74 -4.22
CA ALA A 91 -10.24 10.15 -5.47
C ALA A 91 -8.96 10.85 -5.98
N LEU A 92 -8.89 12.19 -5.89
CA LEU A 92 -7.70 12.96 -6.27
C LEU A 92 -6.52 12.70 -5.32
N VAL A 93 -6.76 12.60 -4.01
CA VAL A 93 -5.73 12.22 -3.02
C VAL A 93 -5.25 10.78 -3.27
N GLY A 94 -6.14 9.87 -3.64
CA GLY A 94 -5.77 8.52 -4.05
C GLY A 94 -4.85 8.51 -5.26
N LEU A 95 -5.15 9.31 -6.29
CA LEU A 95 -4.30 9.47 -7.48
C LEU A 95 -2.93 10.07 -7.12
N ALA A 96 -2.90 11.07 -6.24
CA ALA A 96 -1.64 11.65 -5.73
C ALA A 96 -0.82 10.62 -4.94
N SER A 97 -1.48 9.74 -4.17
CA SER A 97 -0.83 8.64 -3.44
C SER A 97 -0.18 7.64 -4.39
N LEU A 98 -0.83 7.31 -5.52
CA LEU A 98 -0.23 6.49 -6.57
C LEU A 98 1.02 7.16 -7.16
N ALA A 99 0.93 8.45 -7.52
CA ALA A 99 2.05 9.19 -8.06
C ALA A 99 3.25 9.22 -7.09
N ALA A 100 2.99 9.43 -5.80
CA ALA A 100 4.02 9.39 -4.76
C ALA A 100 4.62 7.99 -4.60
N THR A 101 3.80 6.93 -4.69
CA THR A 101 4.28 5.54 -4.67
C THR A 101 5.19 5.24 -5.86
N ILE A 102 4.81 5.67 -7.07
CA ILE A 102 5.64 5.49 -8.29
C ILE A 102 7.00 6.17 -8.11
N ARG A 103 7.04 7.36 -7.49
CA ARG A 103 8.31 8.04 -7.17
C ARG A 103 9.17 7.23 -6.19
N CYS A 104 8.56 6.62 -5.16
CA CYS A 104 9.29 5.73 -4.26
C CYS A 104 9.83 4.49 -4.98
N TRP A 105 9.03 3.86 -5.86
CA TRP A 105 9.49 2.72 -6.66
C TRP A 105 10.65 3.10 -7.59
N ALA A 106 10.56 4.25 -8.24
CA ALA A 106 11.63 4.75 -9.10
C ALA A 106 12.93 5.01 -8.31
N HIS A 107 12.80 5.57 -7.09
CA HIS A 107 13.92 5.84 -6.20
C HIS A 107 14.59 4.54 -5.70
N MET A 108 13.82 3.54 -5.31
CA MET A 108 14.35 2.23 -4.88
C MET A 108 14.95 1.43 -6.05
N GLY A 109 14.40 1.56 -7.24
CA GLY A 109 14.90 0.88 -8.43
C GLY A 109 15.03 -0.64 -8.28
N LYS A 110 16.25 -1.15 -8.42
CA LYS A 110 16.57 -2.59 -8.30
C LYS A 110 16.46 -3.12 -6.87
N ASP A 111 16.53 -2.23 -5.87
CA ASP A 111 16.51 -2.59 -4.45
C ASP A 111 15.09 -2.72 -3.89
N TRP A 112 14.07 -2.46 -4.73
CA TRP A 112 12.68 -2.70 -4.35
C TRP A 112 12.40 -4.19 -4.10
N ARG A 113 11.76 -4.50 -2.98
CA ARG A 113 11.37 -5.85 -2.57
C ARG A 113 9.93 -5.84 -2.07
N MET A 114 9.23 -6.94 -2.31
CA MET A 114 7.86 -7.14 -1.81
C MET A 114 7.85 -7.92 -0.49
N ALA A 115 8.85 -8.76 -0.26
CA ALA A 115 9.02 -9.55 0.95
C ALA A 115 10.41 -9.34 1.55
N VAL A 116 10.53 -9.56 2.86
CA VAL A 116 11.83 -9.55 3.56
C VAL A 116 12.68 -10.71 3.05
N THR A 117 13.90 -10.41 2.65
CA THR A 117 14.89 -11.40 2.18
C THR A 117 16.10 -11.40 3.11
N ALA A 118 16.76 -12.56 3.22
CA ALA A 118 17.96 -12.75 4.03
C ALA A 118 19.23 -12.23 3.35
N GLU A 119 19.14 -11.44 2.28
CA GLU A 119 20.33 -10.93 1.58
C GLU A 119 21.09 -9.93 2.44
N PRO A 120 22.38 -10.22 2.80
CA PRO A 120 23.18 -9.36 3.68
C PRO A 120 23.56 -8.02 3.03
N ASP A 121 23.54 -7.92 1.70
CA ASP A 121 23.98 -6.74 0.94
C ASP A 121 22.84 -5.76 0.60
N GLN A 122 21.71 -5.86 1.27
CA GLN A 122 20.61 -4.93 1.03
C GLN A 122 20.99 -3.50 1.46
N ALA A 123 21.10 -2.58 0.50
CA ALA A 123 21.39 -1.19 0.79
C ALA A 123 20.29 -0.55 1.65
N LEU A 124 20.69 0.17 2.70
CA LEU A 124 19.77 0.95 3.53
C LEU A 124 19.50 2.30 2.84
N ILE A 125 18.33 2.43 2.23
CA ILE A 125 17.87 3.67 1.60
C ILE A 125 17.37 4.62 2.68
N THR A 126 18.01 5.79 2.81
CA THR A 126 17.72 6.77 3.87
C THR A 126 17.56 8.21 3.37
N ASP A 127 17.49 8.41 2.07
CA ASP A 127 17.37 9.70 1.40
C ASP A 127 15.98 9.92 0.76
N GLY A 128 15.75 11.06 0.15
CA GLY A 128 14.45 11.41 -0.41
C GLY A 128 13.31 11.35 0.62
N LEU A 129 12.21 10.68 0.29
CA LEU A 129 11.08 10.46 1.21
C LEU A 129 11.46 9.55 2.38
N PHE A 130 12.40 8.63 2.18
CA PHE A 130 12.91 7.73 3.21
C PHE A 130 13.72 8.45 4.29
N ALA A 131 14.19 9.68 4.04
CA ALA A 131 14.83 10.50 5.06
C ALA A 131 13.88 10.91 6.21
N ARG A 132 12.57 10.87 5.99
CA ARG A 132 11.55 11.30 6.95
C ARG A 132 10.61 10.19 7.38
N ILE A 133 10.30 9.26 6.46
CA ILE A 133 9.34 8.16 6.65
C ILE A 133 10.03 6.86 6.26
N ARG A 134 10.05 5.87 7.16
CA ARG A 134 10.71 4.57 6.88
C ARG A 134 9.98 3.73 5.85
N HIS A 135 8.64 3.78 5.86
CA HIS A 135 7.80 2.98 4.98
C HIS A 135 6.86 3.88 4.15
N PRO A 136 7.38 4.75 3.27
CA PRO A 136 6.55 5.70 2.52
C PRO A 136 5.58 4.98 1.57
N ILE A 137 5.98 3.87 0.93
CA ILE A 137 5.10 3.07 0.07
C ILE A 137 3.91 2.52 0.87
N TYR A 138 4.14 2.04 2.10
CA TYR A 138 3.05 1.56 2.96
C TYR A 138 2.16 2.69 3.42
N ALA A 139 2.73 3.85 3.75
CA ALA A 139 1.96 5.05 4.11
C ALA A 139 1.00 5.46 2.97
N PHE A 140 1.48 5.51 1.73
CA PHE A 140 0.65 5.83 0.58
C PHE A 140 -0.35 4.74 0.23
N SER A 141 -0.02 3.45 0.44
CA SER A 141 -0.98 2.36 0.30
C SER A 141 -2.11 2.44 1.35
N ILE A 142 -1.79 2.76 2.61
CA ILE A 142 -2.77 3.00 3.66
C ILE A 142 -3.64 4.21 3.33
N LEU A 143 -3.05 5.29 2.82
CA LEU A 143 -3.79 6.48 2.40
C LEU A 143 -4.71 6.18 1.22
N LEU A 144 -4.24 5.44 0.21
CA LEU A 144 -5.07 5.01 -0.93
C LEU A 144 -6.24 4.13 -0.46
N MET A 145 -6.00 3.22 0.50
CA MET A 145 -7.06 2.42 1.12
C MET A 145 -8.08 3.29 1.85
N ALA A 146 -7.63 4.28 2.64
CA ALA A 146 -8.52 5.23 3.31
C ALA A 146 -9.37 6.03 2.30
N CYS A 147 -8.75 6.49 1.20
CA CYS A 147 -9.48 7.12 0.09
C CYS A 147 -10.51 6.17 -0.53
N THR A 148 -10.19 4.87 -0.63
CA THR A 148 -11.14 3.88 -1.14
C THR A 148 -12.36 3.75 -0.23
N VAL A 149 -12.18 3.75 1.09
CA VAL A 149 -13.30 3.72 2.06
C VAL A 149 -14.16 4.98 1.93
N VAL A 150 -13.56 6.15 1.73
CA VAL A 150 -14.32 7.39 1.55
C VAL A 150 -15.11 7.37 0.24
N VAL A 151 -14.54 6.89 -0.85
CA VAL A 151 -15.23 6.84 -2.15
C VAL A 151 -16.28 5.72 -2.19
N VAL A 152 -16.03 4.60 -1.52
CA VAL A 152 -16.90 3.41 -1.46
C VAL A 152 -17.15 3.05 0.02
N PRO A 153 -18.00 3.81 0.72
CA PRO A 153 -18.20 3.67 2.16
C PRO A 153 -19.13 2.50 2.52
N THR A 154 -18.76 1.30 2.11
CA THR A 154 -19.46 0.06 2.49
C THR A 154 -18.82 -0.58 3.71
N ALA A 155 -19.60 -1.32 4.50
CA ALA A 155 -19.09 -2.05 5.66
C ALA A 155 -18.00 -3.07 5.28
N LEU A 156 -18.15 -3.71 4.12
CA LEU A 156 -17.13 -4.64 3.60
C LEU A 156 -15.82 -3.92 3.25
N MET A 157 -15.89 -2.73 2.63
CA MET A 157 -14.69 -1.97 2.31
C MET A 157 -13.98 -1.48 3.58
N LEU A 158 -14.75 -1.09 4.60
CA LEU A 158 -14.19 -0.74 5.90
C LEU A 158 -13.50 -1.93 6.57
N ALA A 159 -14.10 -3.13 6.52
CA ALA A 159 -13.48 -4.35 7.05
C ALA A 159 -12.15 -4.66 6.33
N VAL A 160 -12.13 -4.56 4.99
CA VAL A 160 -10.91 -4.71 4.19
C VAL A 160 -9.85 -3.69 4.61
N ALA A 161 -10.23 -2.43 4.85
CA ALA A 161 -9.31 -1.39 5.27
C ALA A 161 -8.68 -1.65 6.65
N ILE A 162 -9.47 -2.13 7.60
CA ILE A 162 -8.99 -2.50 8.94
C ILE A 162 -7.95 -3.62 8.84
N VAL A 163 -8.26 -4.69 8.10
CA VAL A 163 -7.33 -5.81 7.89
C VAL A 163 -6.07 -5.35 7.17
N HIS A 164 -6.21 -4.53 6.12
CA HIS A 164 -5.08 -3.94 5.40
C HIS A 164 -4.15 -3.15 6.33
N PHE A 165 -4.70 -2.28 7.17
CA PHE A 165 -3.92 -1.50 8.12
C PHE A 165 -3.15 -2.39 9.10
N ILE A 166 -3.81 -3.40 9.69
CA ILE A 166 -3.19 -4.36 10.61
C ILE A 166 -2.04 -5.10 9.92
N LEU A 167 -2.26 -5.58 8.67
CA LEU A 167 -1.23 -6.27 7.90
C LEU A 167 -0.01 -5.38 7.65
N PHE A 168 -0.22 -4.12 7.23
CA PHE A 168 0.90 -3.22 6.95
C PHE A 168 1.65 -2.79 8.21
N VAL A 169 0.97 -2.61 9.34
CA VAL A 169 1.64 -2.38 10.64
C VAL A 169 2.48 -3.59 11.04
N THR A 170 1.93 -4.80 10.90
CA THR A 170 2.63 -6.05 11.25
C THR A 170 3.83 -6.26 10.33
N LYS A 171 3.65 -6.04 9.02
CA LYS A 171 4.72 -6.16 8.03
C LYS A 171 5.85 -5.16 8.30
N ALA A 172 5.52 -3.88 8.50
CA ALA A 172 6.51 -2.86 8.82
C ALA A 172 7.31 -3.20 10.09
N ARG A 173 6.65 -3.70 11.15
CA ARG A 173 7.33 -4.16 12.37
C ARG A 173 8.26 -5.33 12.12
N ASN A 174 7.86 -6.26 11.26
CA ASN A 174 8.69 -7.41 10.89
C ASN A 174 9.93 -6.97 10.11
N GLU A 175 9.76 -6.09 9.13
CA GLU A 175 10.88 -5.50 8.37
C GLU A 175 11.83 -4.71 9.26
N GLU A 176 11.31 -3.86 10.16
CA GLU A 176 12.15 -3.08 11.09
C GLU A 176 12.99 -4.00 12.01
N ARG A 177 12.41 -5.11 12.50
CA ARG A 177 13.17 -6.11 13.29
C ARG A 177 14.28 -6.77 12.47
N HIS A 178 13.98 -7.13 11.24
CA HIS A 178 14.96 -7.71 10.33
C HIS A 178 16.09 -6.71 10.02
N MET A 179 15.75 -5.47 9.67
CA MET A 179 16.74 -4.43 9.38
C MET A 179 17.61 -4.08 10.58
N LEU A 180 17.08 -4.14 11.81
CA LEU A 180 17.89 -4.01 13.03
C LEU A 180 18.88 -5.17 13.18
N ALA A 181 18.47 -6.39 12.87
CA ALA A 181 19.35 -7.55 12.94
C ALA A 181 20.48 -7.49 11.89
N VAL A 182 20.21 -6.95 10.69
CA VAL A 182 21.19 -6.86 9.59
C VAL A 182 22.12 -5.65 9.74
N HIS A 183 21.56 -4.46 10.06
CA HIS A 183 22.31 -3.19 10.03
C HIS A 183 22.65 -2.63 11.42
N GLY A 184 22.22 -3.28 12.51
CA GLY A 184 22.56 -2.92 13.88
C GLY A 184 22.36 -1.44 14.21
N ASP A 185 23.41 -0.81 14.75
CA ASP A 185 23.41 0.60 15.17
C ASP A 185 23.10 1.60 14.05
N GLY A 186 23.47 1.26 12.80
CA GLY A 186 23.12 2.09 11.64
C GLY A 186 21.62 2.27 11.48
N TYR A 187 20.89 1.16 11.56
CA TYR A 187 19.43 1.20 11.50
C TYR A 187 18.79 1.75 12.76
N ALA A 188 19.37 1.51 13.95
CA ALA A 188 18.90 2.08 15.21
C ALA A 188 18.91 3.64 15.16
N ARG A 189 20.00 4.24 14.65
CA ARG A 189 20.08 5.69 14.42
C ARG A 189 19.04 6.19 13.42
N TYR A 190 18.76 5.42 12.36
CA TYR A 190 17.73 5.76 11.39
C TYR A 190 16.33 5.71 12.00
N LEU A 191 16.01 4.69 12.82
CA LEU A 191 14.75 4.59 13.57
C LEU A 191 14.53 5.80 14.49
N ALA A 192 15.58 6.28 15.16
CA ALA A 192 15.49 7.40 16.11
C ALA A 192 15.07 8.72 15.45
N ARG A 193 15.46 8.95 14.19
CA ARG A 193 15.24 10.22 13.47
C ARG A 193 14.04 10.22 12.52
N THR A 194 13.45 9.06 12.20
CA THR A 194 12.39 8.92 11.21
C THR A 194 11.10 8.38 11.82
N GLY A 195 9.96 8.67 11.20
CA GLY A 195 8.68 8.05 11.56
C GLY A 195 8.38 6.80 10.74
N ARG A 196 7.46 5.93 11.19
CA ARG A 196 7.12 4.71 10.45
C ARG A 196 6.31 5.02 9.19
N PHE A 197 5.15 5.66 9.33
CA PHE A 197 4.23 6.00 8.24
C PHE A 197 4.00 7.50 8.10
N LEU A 198 4.31 8.27 9.13
CA LEU A 198 4.23 9.73 9.14
C LEU A 198 5.61 10.30 9.46
N PRO A 199 5.94 11.50 8.98
CA PRO A 199 7.18 12.18 9.36
C PRO A 199 7.25 12.35 10.88
N ARG A 200 8.45 12.19 11.45
CA ARG A 200 8.67 12.53 12.85
C ARG A 200 9.02 14.01 12.92
N PHE A 201 8.12 14.81 13.42
CA PHE A 201 8.39 16.20 13.74
C PHE A 201 9.15 16.25 15.07
N ARG A 202 10.28 16.92 15.09
CA ARG A 202 11.05 17.25 16.30
C ARG A 202 10.83 18.72 16.61
#